data_0199188959e6358fe09734b5bcd739d2
#
_entry.id   0199188959e6358fe09734b5bcd739d2
#
_cell.length_a   1.000
_cell.length_b   1.000
_cell.length_c   1.000
_cell.angle_alpha   90.00
_cell.angle_beta   90.00
_cell.angle_gamma   90.00
#
_symmetry.space_group_name_H-M   'P 1'
#
loop_
_entity.id
_entity.type
_entity.pdbx_description
1 polymer ?
#
loop_
_entity_poly.entity_id
_entity_poly.type
_entity_poly.pdbx_seq_one_letter_code
_entity_poly.pdbx_strand_id
1 'polypeptide(L)'
;MLDFTHAPTAASWVASANAADTDFPIQNLPFGRFRRAGTNEPLHIGVAIGDQVLDLAALGHLDPQIAVLLGPLAQGDLNGFMAHGRAARIALRHALFEGLSAQPSGTASLWQAKADALLVPQDEAEMALPCRIGDYTDFYTGIHHATTVGKLLRPDNPLLPNYKWVPIGYHGRSSSIGVSGQRFPRPWGQTKGEGDAPVFAPSRRVDYELELGFFVGPPNAPGTPLDMAQAEASLFGATLLNDWSARDVQAWEYQPLGPFLAKNFATTISPWIVTMEALAPFRVPFARDAADPQPLPYLDSAANRERGAIA
;
A
#
# COMPACT_ATOMS: atom_id res chain seq x y z
N MET A 1 6.23 -9.07 15.07
CA MET A 1 7.26 -9.92 15.72
C MET A 1 8.05 -10.56 14.59
N LEU A 2 9.37 -10.61 14.71
CA LEU A 2 10.22 -11.29 13.73
C LEU A 2 10.09 -12.81 13.88
N ASP A 3 10.16 -13.53 12.77
CA ASP A 3 10.18 -14.99 12.70
C ASP A 3 11.19 -15.47 11.65
N PHE A 4 11.20 -16.75 11.33
CA PHE A 4 12.15 -17.35 10.39
C PHE A 4 12.07 -16.78 8.96
N THR A 5 10.94 -16.22 8.57
CA THR A 5 10.77 -15.62 7.23
C THR A 5 11.53 -14.30 7.05
N HIS A 6 12.13 -13.79 8.12
CA HIS A 6 12.94 -12.57 8.11
C HIS A 6 14.45 -12.85 8.16
N ALA A 7 14.85 -14.12 8.09
CA ALA A 7 16.27 -14.50 8.16
C ALA A 7 17.06 -13.83 6.99
N PRO A 8 18.07 -13.00 7.26
CA PRO A 8 18.78 -12.27 6.20
C PRO A 8 19.52 -13.19 5.22
N THR A 9 19.85 -14.39 5.68
CA THR A 9 20.58 -15.40 4.90
C THR A 9 19.67 -16.36 4.14
N ALA A 10 18.34 -16.19 4.27
CA ALA A 10 17.42 -17.05 3.53
C ALA A 10 17.50 -16.74 2.03
N ALA A 11 17.59 -17.80 1.25
CA ALA A 11 17.66 -17.76 -0.21
C ALA A 11 16.47 -18.53 -0.83
N SER A 12 16.13 -18.16 -2.06
CA SER A 12 15.08 -18.82 -2.85
C SER A 12 15.70 -19.71 -3.93
N TRP A 13 14.95 -20.72 -4.38
CA TRP A 13 15.28 -21.45 -5.60
C TRP A 13 15.00 -20.60 -6.86
N VAL A 14 14.24 -19.51 -6.77
CA VAL A 14 14.09 -18.51 -7.83
C VAL A 14 15.35 -17.64 -7.83
N ALA A 15 16.22 -17.86 -8.81
CA ALA A 15 17.57 -17.27 -8.80
C ALA A 15 17.60 -15.74 -8.71
N SER A 16 16.72 -15.06 -9.45
CA SER A 16 16.60 -13.58 -9.45
C SER A 16 16.22 -12.99 -8.10
N ALA A 17 15.56 -13.75 -7.22
CA ALA A 17 15.22 -13.32 -5.87
C ALA A 17 16.43 -13.22 -4.91
N ASN A 18 17.58 -13.74 -5.33
CA ASN A 18 18.82 -13.71 -4.54
C ASN A 18 19.81 -12.62 -5.02
N ALA A 19 19.44 -11.84 -6.04
CA ALA A 19 20.24 -10.73 -6.51
C ALA A 19 20.30 -9.61 -5.43
N ALA A 20 21.46 -8.98 -5.27
CA ALA A 20 21.67 -7.99 -4.21
C ALA A 20 20.81 -6.72 -4.38
N ASP A 21 20.39 -6.45 -5.60
CA ASP A 21 19.59 -5.27 -6.01
C ASP A 21 18.12 -5.61 -6.30
N THR A 22 17.65 -6.81 -5.94
CA THR A 22 16.25 -7.18 -6.15
C THR A 22 15.33 -6.46 -5.16
N ASP A 23 14.20 -5.93 -5.67
CA ASP A 23 13.11 -5.41 -4.84
C ASP A 23 12.27 -6.53 -4.20
N PHE A 24 12.37 -7.76 -4.72
CA PHE A 24 11.51 -8.87 -4.35
C PHE A 24 12.29 -10.11 -3.86
N PRO A 25 13.13 -9.96 -2.79
CA PRO A 25 13.74 -11.11 -2.14
C PRO A 25 12.68 -11.97 -1.45
N ILE A 26 13.05 -13.20 -1.09
CA ILE A 26 12.13 -14.13 -0.41
C ILE A 26 11.57 -13.58 0.92
N GLN A 27 12.24 -12.62 1.55
CA GLN A 27 11.78 -11.96 2.75
C GLN A 27 10.62 -11.00 2.51
N ASN A 28 10.41 -10.50 1.27
CA ASN A 28 9.37 -9.53 0.93
C ASN A 28 8.03 -10.21 0.62
N LEU A 29 7.92 -10.91 -0.50
CA LEU A 29 6.71 -11.63 -0.96
C LEU A 29 5.45 -10.74 -1.01
N PRO A 30 5.47 -9.60 -1.72
CA PRO A 30 4.31 -8.74 -1.81
C PRO A 30 3.23 -9.34 -2.71
N PHE A 31 1.96 -9.03 -2.39
CA PHE A 31 0.81 -9.47 -3.16
C PHE A 31 0.47 -8.47 -4.27
N GLY A 32 0.10 -8.97 -5.44
CA GLY A 32 -0.43 -8.21 -6.54
C GLY A 32 -1.55 -8.96 -7.26
N ARG A 33 -2.29 -8.25 -8.11
CA ARG A 33 -3.34 -8.82 -8.95
C ARG A 33 -2.95 -8.68 -10.40
N PHE A 34 -3.02 -9.75 -11.15
CA PHE A 34 -2.53 -9.77 -12.52
C PHE A 34 -3.27 -10.76 -13.41
N ARG A 35 -2.99 -10.69 -14.69
CA ARG A 35 -3.20 -11.75 -15.71
C ARG A 35 -2.00 -11.77 -16.66
N ARG A 36 -1.84 -12.80 -17.45
CA ARG A 36 -0.83 -12.81 -18.50
C ARG A 36 -1.13 -11.76 -19.55
N ALA A 37 -0.15 -10.96 -19.90
CA ALA A 37 -0.29 -9.90 -20.88
C ALA A 37 -0.78 -10.44 -22.24
N GLY A 38 -1.69 -9.70 -22.88
CA GLY A 38 -2.24 -10.07 -24.17
C GLY A 38 -3.30 -11.19 -24.11
N THR A 39 -3.69 -11.66 -22.92
CA THR A 39 -4.77 -12.64 -22.73
C THR A 39 -6.05 -11.97 -22.20
N ASN A 40 -7.16 -12.72 -22.26
CA ASN A 40 -8.44 -12.35 -21.64
C ASN A 40 -8.75 -13.27 -20.44
N GLU A 41 -7.75 -13.91 -19.86
CA GLU A 41 -7.96 -14.73 -18.67
C GLU A 41 -8.44 -13.88 -17.47
N PRO A 42 -9.16 -14.47 -16.53
CA PRO A 42 -9.57 -13.75 -15.33
C PRO A 42 -8.34 -13.24 -14.55
N LEU A 43 -8.47 -12.02 -13.98
CA LEU A 43 -7.47 -11.51 -13.05
C LEU A 43 -7.45 -12.36 -11.78
N HIS A 44 -6.27 -12.68 -11.28
CA HIS A 44 -6.04 -13.44 -10.05
C HIS A 44 -4.84 -12.91 -9.26
N ILE A 45 -4.64 -13.44 -8.08
CA ILE A 45 -3.59 -12.96 -7.18
C ILE A 45 -2.30 -13.71 -7.42
N GLY A 46 -1.21 -12.95 -7.44
CA GLY A 46 0.16 -13.46 -7.45
C GLY A 46 1.00 -12.81 -6.35
N VAL A 47 2.19 -13.37 -6.17
CA VAL A 47 3.22 -12.88 -5.25
C VAL A 47 4.50 -12.62 -6.03
N ALA A 48 5.09 -11.43 -5.88
CA ALA A 48 6.37 -11.15 -6.53
C ALA A 48 7.51 -11.88 -5.82
N ILE A 49 8.41 -12.44 -6.62
CA ILE A 49 9.64 -13.11 -6.19
C ILE A 49 10.72 -12.93 -7.26
N GLY A 50 11.76 -12.16 -6.97
CA GLY A 50 12.75 -11.78 -7.98
C GLY A 50 12.10 -11.03 -9.15
N ASP A 51 12.36 -11.44 -10.36
CA ASP A 51 11.76 -10.94 -11.61
C ASP A 51 10.48 -11.70 -12.03
N GLN A 52 9.94 -12.55 -11.13
CA GLN A 52 8.81 -13.43 -11.40
C GLN A 52 7.59 -13.05 -10.55
N VAL A 53 6.41 -13.47 -11.01
CA VAL A 53 5.15 -13.52 -10.26
C VAL A 53 4.81 -14.98 -10.03
N LEU A 54 4.72 -15.42 -8.79
CA LEU A 54 4.16 -16.73 -8.43
C LEU A 54 2.63 -16.66 -8.56
N ASP A 55 2.08 -17.43 -9.47
CA ASP A 55 0.64 -17.55 -9.72
C ASP A 55 -0.03 -18.39 -8.63
N LEU A 56 -0.76 -17.74 -7.71
CA LEU A 56 -1.40 -18.44 -6.60
C LEU A 56 -2.61 -19.28 -7.03
N ALA A 57 -3.25 -18.95 -8.16
CA ALA A 57 -4.33 -19.78 -8.69
C ALA A 57 -3.78 -21.10 -9.25
N ALA A 58 -2.72 -21.03 -10.06
CA ALA A 58 -2.02 -22.21 -10.56
C ALA A 58 -1.44 -23.05 -9.41
N LEU A 59 -0.87 -22.40 -8.38
CA LEU A 59 -0.34 -23.07 -7.20
C LEU A 59 -1.42 -23.83 -6.43
N GLY A 60 -2.60 -23.26 -6.24
CA GLY A 60 -3.71 -23.92 -5.56
C GLY A 60 -4.23 -25.16 -6.30
N HIS A 61 -4.08 -25.21 -7.63
CA HIS A 61 -4.37 -26.41 -8.42
C HIS A 61 -3.29 -27.48 -8.30
N LEU A 62 -2.03 -27.08 -8.14
CA LEU A 62 -0.91 -28.00 -8.03
C LEU A 62 -0.76 -28.61 -6.64
N ASP A 63 -0.95 -27.81 -5.59
CA ASP A 63 -0.74 -28.19 -4.19
C ASP A 63 -2.02 -28.05 -3.37
N PRO A 64 -2.74 -29.18 -3.12
CA PRO A 64 -3.98 -29.15 -2.32
C PRO A 64 -3.79 -28.70 -0.86
N GLN A 65 -2.57 -28.77 -0.32
CA GLN A 65 -2.32 -28.36 1.07
C GLN A 65 -2.37 -26.84 1.19
N ILE A 66 -1.75 -26.11 0.25
CA ILE A 66 -1.83 -24.64 0.24
C ILE A 66 -3.19 -24.13 -0.26
N ALA A 67 -3.90 -24.91 -1.07
CA ALA A 67 -5.22 -24.51 -1.61
C ALA A 67 -6.20 -24.07 -0.53
N VAL A 68 -6.13 -24.67 0.68
CA VAL A 68 -6.96 -24.28 1.82
C VAL A 68 -6.66 -22.85 2.27
N LEU A 69 -5.38 -22.46 2.30
CA LEU A 69 -4.96 -21.09 2.65
C LEU A 69 -5.29 -20.08 1.54
N LEU A 70 -5.37 -20.52 0.30
CA LEU A 70 -5.67 -19.69 -0.87
C LEU A 70 -7.18 -19.51 -1.10
N GLY A 71 -8.03 -20.26 -0.41
CA GLY A 71 -9.50 -20.16 -0.54
C GLY A 71 -10.06 -18.73 -0.51
N PRO A 72 -9.60 -17.86 0.43
CA PRO A 72 -10.04 -16.45 0.47
C PRO A 72 -9.67 -15.61 -0.75
N LEU A 73 -8.77 -16.08 -1.61
CA LEU A 73 -8.33 -15.42 -2.85
C LEU A 73 -9.10 -15.87 -4.10
N ALA A 74 -10.03 -16.84 -3.97
CA ALA A 74 -10.74 -17.45 -5.08
C ALA A 74 -11.58 -16.46 -5.91
N GLN A 75 -11.91 -15.29 -5.39
CA GLN A 75 -12.59 -14.22 -6.12
C GLN A 75 -11.65 -13.42 -7.04
N GLY A 76 -10.36 -13.74 -7.06
CA GLY A 76 -9.34 -13.06 -7.87
C GLY A 76 -9.01 -11.64 -7.39
N ASP A 77 -9.38 -11.27 -6.16
CA ASP A 77 -8.97 -10.02 -5.49
C ASP A 77 -8.57 -10.31 -4.02
N LEU A 78 -7.94 -9.31 -3.36
CA LEU A 78 -7.47 -9.46 -1.98
C LEU A 78 -8.54 -9.20 -0.93
N ASN A 79 -9.74 -8.73 -1.27
CA ASN A 79 -10.74 -8.31 -0.27
C ASN A 79 -11.10 -9.43 0.71
N GLY A 80 -11.36 -10.64 0.21
CA GLY A 80 -11.64 -11.79 1.05
C GLY A 80 -10.49 -12.12 2.00
N PHE A 81 -9.26 -12.14 1.49
CA PHE A 81 -8.08 -12.46 2.28
C PHE A 81 -7.78 -11.38 3.34
N MET A 82 -7.90 -10.12 2.99
CA MET A 82 -7.73 -9.01 3.92
C MET A 82 -8.69 -9.09 5.10
N ALA A 83 -9.92 -9.55 4.88
CA ALA A 83 -10.92 -9.70 5.92
C ALA A 83 -10.62 -10.83 6.95
N HIS A 84 -9.77 -11.80 6.60
CA HIS A 84 -9.37 -12.89 7.50
C HIS A 84 -8.36 -12.49 8.58
N GLY A 85 -7.77 -11.28 8.49
CA GLY A 85 -6.90 -10.73 9.50
C GLY A 85 -5.48 -11.34 9.54
N ARG A 86 -4.75 -11.00 10.59
CA ARG A 86 -3.30 -11.25 10.70
C ARG A 86 -2.90 -12.73 10.73
N ALA A 87 -3.66 -13.58 11.40
CA ALA A 87 -3.31 -15.00 11.52
C ALA A 87 -3.28 -15.71 10.16
N ALA A 88 -4.25 -15.42 9.29
CA ALA A 88 -4.30 -15.95 7.93
C ALA A 88 -3.10 -15.46 7.08
N ARG A 89 -2.72 -14.18 7.22
CA ARG A 89 -1.55 -13.62 6.52
C ARG A 89 -0.26 -14.32 6.93
N ILE A 90 -0.04 -14.53 8.23
CA ILE A 90 1.14 -15.23 8.76
C ILE A 90 1.18 -16.66 8.24
N ALA A 91 0.06 -17.40 8.29
CA ALA A 91 -0.01 -18.77 7.83
C ALA A 91 0.34 -18.90 6.34
N LEU A 92 -0.25 -18.03 5.50
CA LEU A 92 0.06 -18.04 4.07
C LEU A 92 1.51 -17.60 3.80
N ARG A 93 2.03 -16.57 4.49
CA ARG A 93 3.42 -16.14 4.37
C ARG A 93 4.40 -17.26 4.69
N HIS A 94 4.17 -18.02 5.77
CA HIS A 94 5.02 -19.15 6.16
C HIS A 94 5.03 -20.21 5.07
N ALA A 95 3.85 -20.62 4.57
CA ALA A 95 3.75 -21.62 3.51
C ALA A 95 4.43 -21.19 2.20
N LEU A 96 4.24 -19.92 1.80
CA LEU A 96 4.89 -19.36 0.61
C LEU A 96 6.42 -19.30 0.78
N PHE A 97 6.89 -18.85 1.94
CA PHE A 97 8.32 -18.78 2.23
C PHE A 97 8.98 -20.17 2.20
N GLU A 98 8.37 -21.15 2.85
CA GLU A 98 8.87 -22.54 2.84
C GLU A 98 8.89 -23.12 1.43
N GLY A 99 7.82 -22.88 0.66
CA GLY A 99 7.72 -23.38 -0.72
C GLY A 99 8.69 -22.74 -1.70
N LEU A 100 9.05 -21.47 -1.46
CA LEU A 100 10.00 -20.72 -2.28
C LEU A 100 11.44 -20.77 -1.79
N SER A 101 11.72 -21.39 -0.62
CA SER A 101 13.06 -21.48 -0.07
C SER A 101 13.99 -22.33 -0.96
N ALA A 102 15.30 -22.09 -0.88
CA ALA A 102 16.30 -22.79 -1.69
C ALA A 102 16.31 -24.31 -1.48
N GLN A 103 15.76 -24.80 -0.37
CA GLN A 103 15.64 -26.22 -0.05
C GLN A 103 14.21 -26.53 0.40
N PRO A 104 13.23 -26.52 -0.52
CA PRO A 104 11.85 -26.81 -0.17
C PRO A 104 11.69 -28.28 0.23
N SER A 105 10.77 -28.58 1.13
CA SER A 105 10.49 -29.94 1.61
C SER A 105 9.02 -30.31 1.41
N GLY A 106 8.72 -31.62 1.47
CA GLY A 106 7.36 -32.10 1.32
C GLY A 106 6.75 -31.79 -0.05
N THR A 107 5.48 -31.39 -0.09
CA THR A 107 4.78 -31.01 -1.33
C THR A 107 5.39 -29.75 -1.97
N ALA A 108 6.01 -28.89 -1.20
CA ALA A 108 6.68 -27.67 -1.68
C ALA A 108 7.83 -27.96 -2.66
N SER A 109 8.45 -29.14 -2.61
CA SER A 109 9.46 -29.54 -3.60
C SER A 109 8.89 -29.65 -5.03
N LEU A 110 7.57 -29.85 -5.17
CA LEU A 110 6.90 -29.89 -6.48
C LEU A 110 6.86 -28.51 -7.13
N TRP A 111 6.91 -27.42 -6.35
CA TRP A 111 6.82 -26.07 -6.90
C TRP A 111 8.03 -25.76 -7.78
N GLN A 112 9.23 -26.08 -7.30
CA GLN A 112 10.43 -25.93 -8.11
C GLN A 112 10.40 -26.80 -9.37
N ALA A 113 9.94 -28.06 -9.25
CA ALA A 113 9.83 -28.98 -10.38
C ALA A 113 8.77 -28.54 -11.43
N LYS A 114 7.86 -27.66 -11.06
CA LYS A 114 6.79 -27.11 -11.91
C LYS A 114 6.88 -25.60 -12.09
N ALA A 115 8.09 -25.05 -11.95
CA ALA A 115 8.33 -23.60 -12.04
C ALA A 115 7.69 -22.96 -13.28
N ASP A 116 7.83 -23.56 -14.46
CA ASP A 116 7.26 -23.06 -15.73
C ASP A 116 5.72 -22.93 -15.71
N ALA A 117 5.05 -23.71 -14.87
CA ALA A 117 3.59 -23.64 -14.72
C ALA A 117 3.14 -22.66 -13.65
N LEU A 118 4.04 -22.29 -12.72
CA LEU A 118 3.74 -21.48 -11.55
C LEU A 118 4.25 -20.05 -11.64
N LEU A 119 5.35 -19.83 -12.37
CA LEU A 119 6.00 -18.53 -12.46
C LEU A 119 5.67 -17.85 -13.78
N VAL A 120 5.38 -16.56 -13.68
CA VAL A 120 5.16 -15.67 -14.82
C VAL A 120 6.17 -14.54 -14.74
N PRO A 121 6.98 -14.28 -15.79
CA PRO A 121 7.86 -13.11 -15.80
C PRO A 121 7.07 -11.83 -15.54
N GLN A 122 7.62 -10.91 -14.74
CA GLN A 122 6.90 -9.67 -14.39
C GLN A 122 6.59 -8.79 -15.60
N ASP A 123 7.43 -8.81 -16.63
CA ASP A 123 7.22 -8.08 -17.90
C ASP A 123 6.16 -8.72 -18.80
N GLU A 124 5.76 -9.96 -18.53
CA GLU A 124 4.64 -10.66 -19.16
C GLU A 124 3.34 -10.58 -18.34
N ALA A 125 3.35 -9.86 -17.21
CA ALA A 125 2.20 -9.69 -16.33
C ALA A 125 1.50 -8.35 -16.57
N GLU A 126 0.21 -8.37 -16.91
CA GLU A 126 -0.66 -7.19 -16.90
C GLU A 126 -1.23 -7.00 -15.50
N MET A 127 -0.73 -6.00 -14.78
CA MET A 127 -1.10 -5.71 -13.40
C MET A 127 -2.40 -4.91 -13.30
N ALA A 128 -3.16 -5.16 -12.22
CA ALA A 128 -4.41 -4.48 -11.92
C ALA A 128 -4.47 -4.06 -10.44
N LEU A 129 -5.49 -3.29 -10.06
CA LEU A 129 -5.75 -2.96 -8.66
C LEU A 129 -5.87 -4.24 -7.84
N PRO A 130 -5.11 -4.39 -6.74
CA PRO A 130 -5.03 -5.64 -5.98
C PRO A 130 -6.32 -6.00 -5.25
N CYS A 131 -7.15 -5.01 -4.98
CA CYS A 131 -8.45 -5.16 -4.33
C CYS A 131 -9.45 -4.12 -4.85
N ARG A 132 -10.70 -4.29 -4.48
CA ARG A 132 -11.75 -3.27 -4.68
C ARG A 132 -11.64 -2.27 -3.53
N ILE A 133 -11.25 -1.04 -3.86
CA ILE A 133 -11.09 0.05 -2.91
C ILE A 133 -12.43 0.76 -2.77
N GLY A 134 -13.07 0.66 -1.59
CA GLY A 134 -14.36 1.29 -1.30
C GLY A 134 -14.21 2.78 -0.98
N ASP A 135 -13.29 3.07 -0.06
CA ASP A 135 -13.03 4.42 0.44
C ASP A 135 -11.54 4.71 0.46
N TYR A 136 -11.23 6.00 0.42
CA TYR A 136 -9.87 6.53 0.50
C TYR A 136 -9.86 7.77 1.39
N THR A 137 -8.98 7.78 2.39
CA THR A 137 -8.73 8.94 3.23
C THR A 137 -7.28 9.33 3.08
N ASP A 138 -7.04 10.57 2.70
CA ASP A 138 -5.72 11.16 2.60
C ASP A 138 -5.40 11.92 3.89
N PHE A 139 -4.27 11.54 4.55
CA PHE A 139 -3.82 12.12 5.80
C PHE A 139 -2.61 13.01 5.61
N TYR A 140 -2.71 14.24 6.10
CA TYR A 140 -1.64 15.24 6.08
C TYR A 140 -0.70 15.07 7.30
N THR A 141 0.01 13.93 7.38
CA THR A 141 0.76 13.51 8.59
C THR A 141 2.22 13.95 8.62
N GLY A 142 2.81 14.33 7.49
CA GLY A 142 4.21 14.70 7.40
C GLY A 142 4.50 16.08 8.01
N ILE A 143 4.92 16.17 9.28
CA ILE A 143 5.13 17.45 9.98
C ILE A 143 6.16 18.36 9.30
N HIS A 144 7.20 17.79 8.70
CA HIS A 144 8.20 18.58 7.97
C HIS A 144 7.60 19.20 6.71
N HIS A 145 6.83 18.43 5.94
CA HIS A 145 6.10 18.91 4.79
C HIS A 145 5.06 19.98 5.20
N ALA A 146 4.22 19.69 6.20
CA ALA A 146 3.22 20.62 6.70
C ALA A 146 3.82 21.94 7.19
N THR A 147 4.98 21.87 7.86
CA THR A 147 5.68 23.08 8.33
C THR A 147 6.24 23.87 7.16
N THR A 148 6.82 23.23 6.17
CA THR A 148 7.40 23.89 4.98
C THR A 148 6.32 24.61 4.18
N VAL A 149 5.23 23.93 3.85
CA VAL A 149 4.09 24.52 3.14
C VAL A 149 3.42 25.60 3.99
N GLY A 150 3.28 25.34 5.30
CA GLY A 150 2.72 26.31 6.23
C GLY A 150 3.51 27.61 6.28
N LYS A 151 4.86 27.57 6.27
CA LYS A 151 5.71 28.77 6.23
C LYS A 151 5.48 29.63 4.97
N LEU A 152 5.15 29.00 3.85
CA LEU A 152 4.84 29.74 2.62
C LEU A 152 3.48 30.45 2.70
N LEU A 153 2.50 29.85 3.37
CA LEU A 153 1.13 30.35 3.43
C LEU A 153 0.83 31.17 4.69
N ARG A 154 1.47 30.86 5.81
CA ARG A 154 1.27 31.43 7.15
C ARG A 154 2.61 31.52 7.89
N PRO A 155 3.51 32.43 7.51
CA PRO A 155 4.88 32.50 8.04
C PRO A 155 4.94 32.55 9.57
N ASP A 156 4.04 33.28 10.21
CA ASP A 156 4.02 33.49 11.65
C ASP A 156 3.41 32.32 12.44
N ASN A 157 2.60 31.47 11.79
CA ASN A 157 1.96 30.30 12.39
C ASN A 157 1.83 29.16 11.35
N PRO A 158 2.92 28.47 11.02
CA PRO A 158 2.94 27.48 9.97
C PRO A 158 1.98 26.31 10.17
N LEU A 159 1.84 25.83 11.39
CA LEU A 159 0.96 24.72 11.73
C LEU A 159 -0.31 25.23 12.41
N LEU A 160 -1.46 24.67 11.99
CA LEU A 160 -2.73 24.96 12.66
C LEU A 160 -2.72 24.44 14.10
N PRO A 161 -3.47 25.04 15.04
CA PRO A 161 -3.44 24.68 16.47
C PRO A 161 -3.79 23.22 16.75
N ASN A 162 -4.59 22.59 15.90
CA ASN A 162 -5.02 21.20 16.03
C ASN A 162 -4.09 20.20 15.34
N TYR A 163 -3.10 20.65 14.57
CA TYR A 163 -2.24 19.76 13.76
C TYR A 163 -1.55 18.67 14.58
N LYS A 164 -1.04 19.03 15.78
CA LYS A 164 -0.35 18.08 16.64
C LYS A 164 -1.27 17.24 17.53
N TRP A 165 -2.59 17.40 17.40
CA TRP A 165 -3.59 16.73 18.23
C TRP A 165 -4.45 15.73 17.48
N VAL A 166 -4.88 16.05 16.28
CA VAL A 166 -5.73 15.19 15.45
C VAL A 166 -5.02 14.78 14.16
N PRO A 167 -5.22 13.56 13.68
CA PRO A 167 -4.80 13.18 12.34
C PRO A 167 -5.65 13.92 11.32
N ILE A 168 -5.08 15.01 10.76
CA ILE A 168 -5.77 15.82 9.76
C ILE A 168 -5.78 15.08 8.45
N GLY A 169 -6.95 14.96 7.84
CA GLY A 169 -7.14 14.30 6.56
C GLY A 169 -8.44 14.72 5.90
N TYR A 170 -8.64 14.27 4.67
CA TYR A 170 -9.88 14.46 3.93
C TYR A 170 -10.24 13.16 3.16
N HIS A 171 -11.50 13.06 2.75
CA HIS A 171 -11.96 11.93 1.94
C HIS A 171 -11.57 12.15 0.49
N GLY A 172 -10.65 11.30 0.00
CA GLY A 172 -10.20 11.30 -1.38
C GLY A 172 -11.13 10.55 -2.32
N ARG A 173 -10.84 10.62 -3.61
CA ARG A 173 -11.59 9.92 -4.64
C ARG A 173 -11.03 8.52 -4.88
N SER A 174 -11.70 7.47 -4.41
CA SER A 174 -11.29 6.08 -4.62
C SER A 174 -11.48 5.61 -6.07
N SER A 175 -12.46 6.16 -6.80
CA SER A 175 -12.79 5.70 -8.17
C SER A 175 -11.79 6.07 -9.25
N SER A 176 -10.83 6.94 -8.96
CA SER A 176 -9.74 7.34 -9.88
C SER A 176 -8.37 6.77 -9.51
N ILE A 177 -8.34 5.86 -8.53
CA ILE A 177 -7.12 5.12 -8.20
C ILE A 177 -6.86 4.09 -9.29
N GLY A 178 -5.64 4.09 -9.82
CA GLY A 178 -5.14 3.10 -10.76
C GLY A 178 -3.73 2.64 -10.39
N VAL A 179 -3.20 1.69 -11.14
CA VAL A 179 -1.84 1.16 -10.93
C VAL A 179 -0.81 1.85 -11.81
N SER A 180 0.46 1.68 -11.49
CA SER A 180 1.59 2.14 -12.30
C SER A 180 1.40 1.83 -13.78
N GLY A 181 1.73 2.79 -14.65
CA GLY A 181 1.53 2.69 -16.10
C GLY A 181 0.17 3.19 -16.59
N GLN A 182 -0.78 3.50 -15.71
CA GLN A 182 -2.04 4.11 -16.14
C GLN A 182 -1.82 5.45 -16.86
N ARG A 183 -2.68 5.73 -17.83
CA ARG A 183 -2.71 7.01 -18.56
C ARG A 183 -4.00 7.75 -18.22
N PHE A 184 -3.88 9.04 -17.93
CA PHE A 184 -5.01 9.91 -17.66
C PHE A 184 -4.82 11.26 -18.37
N PRO A 185 -5.91 11.93 -18.77
CA PRO A 185 -5.84 13.24 -19.41
C PRO A 185 -5.47 14.30 -18.36
N ARG A 186 -4.85 15.38 -18.81
CA ARG A 186 -4.62 16.57 -17.99
C ARG A 186 -5.96 17.10 -17.49
N PRO A 187 -6.14 17.37 -16.19
CA PRO A 187 -7.43 17.78 -15.64
C PRO A 187 -7.80 19.20 -16.07
N TRP A 188 -9.07 19.45 -16.20
CA TRP A 188 -9.64 20.76 -16.39
C TRP A 188 -10.26 21.25 -15.08
N GLY A 189 -10.11 22.55 -14.81
CA GLY A 189 -10.68 23.16 -13.63
C GLY A 189 -10.67 24.67 -13.69
N GLN A 190 -11.23 25.31 -12.69
CA GLN A 190 -11.10 26.76 -12.52
C GLN A 190 -9.72 27.06 -11.95
N THR A 191 -9.03 27.99 -12.56
CA THR A 191 -7.77 28.56 -12.06
C THR A 191 -7.90 30.07 -11.98
N LYS A 192 -7.33 30.66 -10.94
CA LYS A 192 -7.32 32.11 -10.77
C LYS A 192 -5.89 32.63 -11.00
N GLY A 193 -5.73 33.40 -12.08
CA GLY A 193 -4.53 34.18 -12.33
C GLY A 193 -4.61 35.59 -11.72
N GLU A 194 -3.91 36.53 -12.32
CA GLU A 194 -3.86 37.95 -11.87
C GLU A 194 -5.15 38.72 -12.13
N GLY A 195 -6.04 38.22 -12.99
CA GLY A 195 -7.32 38.85 -13.31
C GLY A 195 -8.37 38.74 -12.20
N ASP A 196 -9.47 39.48 -12.32
CA ASP A 196 -10.55 39.51 -11.32
C ASP A 196 -11.39 38.23 -11.30
N ALA A 197 -11.55 37.56 -12.43
CA ALA A 197 -12.34 36.36 -12.57
C ALA A 197 -11.47 35.10 -12.81
N PRO A 198 -11.90 33.91 -12.30
CA PRO A 198 -11.25 32.67 -12.66
C PRO A 198 -11.51 32.32 -14.13
N VAL A 199 -10.67 31.47 -14.68
CA VAL A 199 -10.84 30.88 -16.02
C VAL A 199 -10.97 29.37 -15.90
N PHE A 200 -11.79 28.76 -16.74
CA PHE A 200 -11.89 27.31 -16.86
C PHE A 200 -10.97 26.84 -17.99
N ALA A 201 -9.92 26.10 -17.61
CA ALA A 201 -8.87 25.67 -18.54
C ALA A 201 -8.19 24.38 -18.07
N PRO A 202 -7.38 23.73 -18.93
CA PRO A 202 -6.50 22.64 -18.49
C PRO A 202 -5.51 23.18 -17.46
N SER A 203 -5.25 22.41 -16.40
CA SER A 203 -4.21 22.73 -15.43
C SER A 203 -2.85 22.90 -16.12
N ARG A 204 -2.09 23.90 -15.70
CA ARG A 204 -0.73 24.18 -16.16
C ARG A 204 0.34 23.71 -15.19
N ARG A 205 -0.07 23.27 -13.98
CA ARG A 205 0.82 22.90 -12.87
C ARG A 205 0.43 21.55 -12.29
N VAL A 206 0.59 20.49 -13.08
CA VAL A 206 0.46 19.12 -12.56
C VAL A 206 1.76 18.73 -11.88
N ASP A 207 1.66 18.27 -10.66
CA ASP A 207 2.73 17.87 -9.76
C ASP A 207 2.47 16.48 -9.21
N TYR A 208 3.46 15.86 -8.59
CA TYR A 208 3.36 14.56 -7.94
C TYR A 208 3.54 14.68 -6.43
N GLU A 209 2.99 13.73 -5.69
CA GLU A 209 3.25 13.56 -4.25
C GLU A 209 3.61 12.10 -4.00
N LEU A 210 4.85 11.84 -3.55
CA LEU A 210 5.27 10.49 -3.18
C LEU A 210 4.81 10.18 -1.76
N GLU A 211 3.97 9.17 -1.64
CA GLU A 211 3.29 8.79 -0.42
C GLU A 211 3.32 7.29 -0.16
N LEU A 212 2.88 6.88 1.02
CA LEU A 212 2.57 5.50 1.37
C LEU A 212 1.06 5.33 1.52
N GLY A 213 0.50 4.42 0.73
CA GLY A 213 -0.87 3.96 0.90
C GLY A 213 -0.94 2.73 1.80
N PHE A 214 -1.78 2.76 2.84
CA PHE A 214 -2.01 1.62 3.73
C PHE A 214 -3.37 0.99 3.45
N PHE A 215 -3.40 -0.33 3.28
CA PHE A 215 -4.63 -1.07 3.12
C PHE A 215 -5.14 -1.56 4.48
N VAL A 216 -6.42 -1.31 4.73
CA VAL A 216 -7.13 -1.75 5.94
C VAL A 216 -7.90 -3.03 5.62
N GLY A 217 -7.74 -4.07 6.43
CA GLY A 217 -8.34 -5.39 6.26
C GLY A 217 -9.68 -5.54 6.97
N PRO A 218 -9.73 -6.12 8.18
CA PRO A 218 -11.00 -6.41 8.85
C PRO A 218 -11.81 -5.15 9.14
N PRO A 219 -13.12 -5.16 8.88
CA PRO A 219 -13.99 -4.05 9.26
C PRO A 219 -14.23 -4.03 10.77
N ASN A 220 -14.60 -2.87 11.33
CA ASN A 220 -15.18 -2.74 12.67
C ASN A 220 -16.68 -2.42 12.58
N ALA A 221 -17.39 -2.68 13.66
CA ALA A 221 -18.81 -2.33 13.73
C ALA A 221 -19.00 -0.80 13.74
N PRO A 222 -20.01 -0.28 13.04
CA PRO A 222 -20.33 1.16 13.08
C PRO A 222 -20.50 1.66 14.52
N GLY A 223 -19.93 2.83 14.82
CA GLY A 223 -19.98 3.44 16.13
C GLY A 223 -19.05 2.83 17.20
N THR A 224 -18.26 1.80 16.84
CA THR A 224 -17.28 1.20 17.74
C THR A 224 -15.88 1.68 17.39
N PRO A 225 -15.26 2.54 18.20
CA PRO A 225 -13.89 3.00 17.96
C PRO A 225 -12.91 1.83 18.17
N LEU A 226 -11.84 1.81 17.38
CA LEU A 226 -10.73 0.87 17.55
C LEU A 226 -9.74 1.41 18.57
N ASP A 227 -9.22 0.55 19.43
CA ASP A 227 -8.02 0.86 20.20
C ASP A 227 -6.75 0.72 19.33
N MET A 228 -5.58 1.13 19.85
CA MET A 228 -4.31 1.10 19.13
C MET A 228 -3.91 -0.31 18.66
N ALA A 229 -4.19 -1.34 19.45
CA ALA A 229 -3.85 -2.73 19.11
C ALA A 229 -4.77 -3.26 17.99
N GLN A 230 -6.05 -2.93 18.06
CA GLN A 230 -7.03 -3.27 17.02
C GLN A 230 -6.73 -2.54 15.71
N ALA A 231 -6.38 -1.26 15.78
CA ALA A 231 -5.98 -0.47 14.62
C ALA A 231 -4.74 -1.07 13.93
N GLU A 232 -3.69 -1.39 14.69
CA GLU A 232 -2.49 -2.08 14.19
C GLU A 232 -2.84 -3.44 13.54
N ALA A 233 -3.68 -4.23 14.18
CA ALA A 233 -4.10 -5.53 13.65
C ALA A 233 -4.92 -5.43 12.36
N SER A 234 -5.59 -4.30 12.14
CA SER A 234 -6.40 -4.04 10.95
C SER A 234 -5.58 -3.66 9.73
N LEU A 235 -4.32 -3.25 9.91
CA LEU A 235 -3.45 -2.93 8.78
C LEU A 235 -3.03 -4.21 8.05
N PHE A 236 -3.28 -4.25 6.74
CA PHE A 236 -2.89 -5.36 5.88
C PHE A 236 -1.46 -5.19 5.35
N GLY A 237 -1.16 -4.05 4.78
CA GLY A 237 0.13 -3.77 4.16
C GLY A 237 0.19 -2.36 3.59
N ALA A 238 1.33 -2.04 3.00
CA ALA A 238 1.61 -0.75 2.41
C ALA A 238 1.97 -0.87 0.92
N THR A 239 1.71 0.20 0.19
CA THR A 239 2.12 0.38 -1.21
C THR A 239 2.67 1.78 -1.40
N LEU A 240 3.50 1.98 -2.43
CA LEU A 240 3.86 3.32 -2.89
C LEU A 240 2.66 3.95 -3.58
N LEU A 241 2.43 5.23 -3.30
CA LEU A 241 1.33 6.00 -3.84
C LEU A 241 1.85 7.32 -4.40
N ASN A 242 1.29 7.73 -5.52
CA ASN A 242 1.47 9.06 -6.07
C ASN A 242 0.10 9.75 -6.16
N ASP A 243 -0.08 10.78 -5.32
CA ASP A 243 -1.25 11.64 -5.37
C ASP A 243 -1.01 12.79 -6.35
N TRP A 244 -1.48 12.61 -7.59
CA TRP A 244 -1.32 13.60 -8.64
C TRP A 244 -2.10 14.88 -8.32
N SER A 245 -1.42 16.02 -8.41
CA SER A 245 -1.92 17.30 -7.93
C SER A 245 -1.91 18.36 -9.02
N ALA A 246 -3.07 18.94 -9.32
CA ALA A 246 -3.19 20.10 -10.18
C ALA A 246 -3.09 21.38 -9.32
N ARG A 247 -1.88 21.87 -9.09
CA ARG A 247 -1.57 22.91 -8.09
C ARG A 247 -2.26 24.25 -8.32
N ASP A 248 -2.45 24.63 -9.57
CA ASP A 248 -3.15 25.87 -9.93
C ASP A 248 -4.67 25.78 -9.67
N VAL A 249 -5.27 24.61 -9.91
CA VAL A 249 -6.65 24.33 -9.53
C VAL A 249 -6.77 24.27 -8.01
N GLN A 250 -5.85 23.56 -7.33
CA GLN A 250 -5.82 23.43 -5.88
C GLN A 250 -5.76 24.79 -5.17
N ALA A 251 -4.91 25.70 -5.65
CA ALA A 251 -4.76 27.01 -5.03
C ALA A 251 -6.07 27.82 -5.04
N TRP A 252 -6.96 27.57 -5.98
CA TRP A 252 -8.25 28.25 -6.07
C TRP A 252 -9.36 27.56 -5.28
N GLU A 253 -9.38 26.24 -5.22
CA GLU A 253 -10.51 25.49 -4.67
C GLU A 253 -10.33 24.99 -3.22
N TYR A 254 -9.09 24.99 -2.66
CA TYR A 254 -8.80 24.23 -1.44
C TYR A 254 -9.52 24.75 -0.20
N GLN A 255 -9.96 26.00 -0.20
CA GLN A 255 -10.76 26.57 0.88
C GLN A 255 -12.24 26.68 0.45
N PRO A 256 -13.20 26.37 1.35
CA PRO A 256 -13.03 26.05 2.79
C PRO A 256 -12.89 24.56 3.12
N LEU A 257 -13.10 23.63 2.17
CA LEU A 257 -13.28 22.21 2.50
C LEU A 257 -12.10 21.30 2.12
N GLY A 258 -11.02 21.86 1.60
CA GLY A 258 -9.87 21.11 1.15
C GLY A 258 -9.85 20.87 -0.38
N PRO A 259 -8.84 20.14 -0.91
CA PRO A 259 -8.74 19.86 -2.33
C PRO A 259 -9.87 18.97 -2.82
N PHE A 260 -10.25 19.14 -4.09
CA PHE A 260 -11.31 18.39 -4.74
C PHE A 260 -10.92 18.02 -6.17
N LEU A 261 -11.25 18.83 -7.18
CA LEU A 261 -10.91 18.57 -8.58
C LEU A 261 -9.39 18.49 -8.82
N ALA A 262 -8.62 19.19 -8.01
CA ALA A 262 -7.16 19.19 -8.08
C ALA A 262 -6.52 17.83 -7.79
N LYS A 263 -7.24 16.93 -7.13
CA LYS A 263 -6.79 15.60 -6.71
C LYS A 263 -7.61 14.47 -7.35
N ASN A 264 -8.89 14.71 -7.62
CA ASN A 264 -9.84 13.68 -8.06
C ASN A 264 -9.54 13.07 -9.43
N PHE A 265 -8.66 13.66 -10.23
CA PHE A 265 -8.42 13.22 -11.61
C PHE A 265 -7.54 11.96 -11.71
N ALA A 266 -6.65 11.72 -10.75
CA ALA A 266 -5.81 10.52 -10.73
C ALA A 266 -5.10 10.34 -9.40
N THR A 267 -5.05 9.10 -8.93
CA THR A 267 -4.12 8.60 -7.91
C THR A 267 -3.49 7.32 -8.46
N THR A 268 -2.17 7.20 -8.40
CA THR A 268 -1.46 6.01 -8.90
C THR A 268 -0.83 5.26 -7.74
N ILE A 269 -1.06 3.96 -7.66
CA ILE A 269 -0.39 3.09 -6.68
C ILE A 269 0.51 2.08 -7.37
N SER A 270 1.54 1.61 -6.67
CA SER A 270 2.22 0.39 -7.06
C SER A 270 1.22 -0.76 -7.04
N PRO A 271 1.26 -1.69 -8.01
CA PRO A 271 0.38 -2.85 -8.01
C PRO A 271 0.68 -3.86 -6.88
N TRP A 272 1.80 -3.67 -6.18
CA TRP A 272 2.29 -4.56 -5.13
C TRP A 272 1.97 -4.02 -3.74
N ILE A 273 1.42 -4.89 -2.88
CA ILE A 273 1.21 -4.61 -1.46
C ILE A 273 2.23 -5.40 -0.65
N VAL A 274 3.13 -4.68 0.01
CA VAL A 274 4.07 -5.24 0.99
C VAL A 274 3.33 -5.41 2.31
N THR A 275 3.21 -6.63 2.83
CA THR A 275 2.45 -6.88 4.06
C THR A 275 3.11 -6.30 5.29
N MET A 276 2.31 -5.99 6.33
CA MET A 276 2.85 -5.53 7.62
C MET A 276 3.82 -6.53 8.26
N GLU A 277 3.67 -7.82 7.94
CA GLU A 277 4.61 -8.87 8.36
C GLU A 277 5.96 -8.69 7.67
N ALA A 278 5.99 -8.46 6.37
CA ALA A 278 7.24 -8.21 5.63
C ALA A 278 7.95 -6.94 6.09
N LEU A 279 7.19 -5.92 6.52
CA LEU A 279 7.72 -4.67 7.07
C LEU A 279 8.19 -4.78 8.53
N ALA A 280 8.01 -5.91 9.20
CA ALA A 280 8.35 -6.05 10.60
C ALA A 280 9.82 -5.76 10.97
N PRO A 281 10.83 -6.08 10.14
CA PRO A 281 12.23 -5.73 10.41
C PRO A 281 12.52 -4.22 10.41
N PHE A 282 11.70 -3.44 9.70
CA PHE A 282 11.88 -2.00 9.51
C PHE A 282 11.07 -1.17 10.53
N ARG A 283 10.40 -1.83 11.47
CA ARG A 283 9.64 -1.14 12.53
C ARG A 283 10.61 -0.59 13.58
N VAL A 284 10.49 0.71 13.83
CA VAL A 284 11.33 1.48 14.76
C VAL A 284 10.47 2.21 15.79
N PRO A 285 11.07 2.68 16.90
CA PRO A 285 10.37 3.48 17.89
C PRO A 285 9.74 4.73 17.27
N PHE A 286 8.54 5.06 17.73
CA PHE A 286 7.89 6.33 17.48
C PHE A 286 7.93 7.19 18.74
N ALA A 287 8.51 8.37 18.65
CA ALA A 287 8.55 9.34 19.73
C ALA A 287 8.22 10.75 19.19
N ARG A 288 7.50 11.53 19.98
CA ARG A 288 7.35 12.97 19.74
C ARG A 288 8.45 13.72 20.47
N ASP A 289 8.79 14.90 19.95
CA ASP A 289 9.66 15.83 20.66
C ASP A 289 9.06 16.13 22.05
N ALA A 290 9.92 16.22 23.07
CA ALA A 290 9.49 16.50 24.44
C ALA A 290 8.81 17.88 24.59
N ALA A 291 9.11 18.83 23.69
CA ALA A 291 8.49 20.14 23.64
C ALA A 291 7.10 20.11 22.97
N ASP A 292 6.77 19.02 22.26
CA ASP A 292 5.49 18.87 21.59
C ASP A 292 4.41 18.29 22.53
N PRO A 293 3.12 18.60 22.29
CA PRO A 293 2.06 17.96 23.04
C PRO A 293 2.10 16.44 22.83
N GLN A 294 2.06 15.70 23.92
CA GLN A 294 2.00 14.24 23.87
C GLN A 294 0.61 13.76 23.44
N PRO A 295 0.49 12.62 22.77
CA PRO A 295 -0.80 12.12 22.29
C PRO A 295 -1.77 11.88 23.45
N LEU A 296 -3.06 12.05 23.17
CA LEU A 296 -4.10 11.66 24.13
C LEU A 296 -4.08 10.13 24.36
N PRO A 297 -4.56 9.63 25.50
CA PRO A 297 -4.43 8.21 25.87
C PRO A 297 -4.95 7.22 24.82
N TYR A 298 -5.95 7.58 24.02
CA TYR A 298 -6.50 6.69 22.98
C TYR A 298 -5.58 6.55 21.75
N LEU A 299 -4.59 7.43 21.60
CA LEU A 299 -3.58 7.42 20.53
C LEU A 299 -2.19 7.02 21.07
N ASP A 300 -2.11 6.54 22.30
CA ASP A 300 -0.85 6.16 22.93
C ASP A 300 -0.85 4.71 23.38
N SER A 301 0.23 4.00 23.10
CA SER A 301 0.46 2.64 23.62
C SER A 301 1.96 2.35 23.71
N ALA A 302 2.34 1.44 24.61
CA ALA A 302 3.73 0.98 24.73
C ALA A 302 4.24 0.40 23.41
N ALA A 303 3.43 -0.42 22.74
CA ALA A 303 3.78 -1.02 21.45
C ALA A 303 4.04 0.02 20.36
N ASN A 304 3.25 1.10 20.32
CA ASN A 304 3.45 2.20 19.37
C ASN A 304 4.74 2.97 19.68
N ARG A 305 5.05 3.22 20.94
CA ARG A 305 6.32 3.88 21.34
C ARG A 305 7.53 3.04 20.96
N GLU A 306 7.45 1.72 21.02
CA GLU A 306 8.56 0.82 20.69
C GLU A 306 8.71 0.56 19.19
N ARG A 307 7.60 0.50 18.45
CA ARG A 307 7.55 0.02 17.06
C ARG A 307 6.50 0.74 16.21
N GLY A 308 6.18 1.98 16.50
CA GLY A 308 5.10 2.74 15.84
C GLY A 308 5.49 3.36 14.49
N ALA A 309 6.77 3.43 14.16
CA ALA A 309 7.24 3.97 12.89
C ALA A 309 7.88 2.90 11.99
N ILE A 310 8.10 3.24 10.73
CA ILE A 310 8.83 2.44 9.73
C ILE A 310 10.00 3.29 9.26
N ALA A 311 11.22 2.72 9.26
CA ALA A 311 12.45 3.37 8.80
C ALA A 311 12.88 2.83 7.45
#